data_ab4c1d0d361fc22e11e1e08e1986e5d6
#
_entry.id   ab4c1d0d361fc22e11e1e08e1986e5d6
#
_cell.length_a   1.000
_cell.length_b   1.000
_cell.length_c   1.000
_cell.angle_alpha   90.00
_cell.angle_beta   90.00
_cell.angle_gamma   90.00
#
_symmetry.space_group_name_H-M   'P 1'
#
loop_
_entity.id
_entity.type
_entity.pdbx_description
1 polymer ?
#
loop_
_entity_poly.entity_id
_entity_poly.type
_entity_poly.pdbx_seq_one_letter_code
_entity_poly.pdbx_strand_id
1 'polypeptide(L)' 'MPQVTLNGDVKQTLHQNLLQLLNEMGQTQGRFAVEINGELIPKSQLANVTLQDGMSIEVVQAVGGG' A
#
# COMPACT_ATOMS: atom_id res chain seq x y z
N MET A 1 -1.77 16.74 -2.92
CA MET A 1 -1.28 15.40 -3.29
C MET A 1 -0.46 14.82 -2.16
N PRO A 2 -0.93 13.77 -1.52
CA PRO A 2 -0.13 13.18 -0.46
C PRO A 2 1.16 12.59 -1.02
N GLN A 3 2.21 12.70 -0.23
CA GLN A 3 3.48 12.07 -0.52
C GLN A 3 3.68 10.93 0.46
N VAL A 4 3.82 9.73 -0.08
CA VAL A 4 3.99 8.54 0.74
C VAL A 4 5.26 7.81 0.32
N THR A 5 5.72 6.90 1.18
CA THR A 5 6.83 6.02 0.83
C THR A 5 6.23 4.63 0.62
N LEU A 6 6.48 4.05 -0.54
CA LEU A 6 5.99 2.71 -0.85
C LEU A 6 7.20 1.81 -1.09
N ASN A 7 7.39 0.85 -0.21
CA ASN A 7 8.53 -0.08 -0.25
C ASN A 7 9.86 0.67 -0.40
N GLY A 8 10.00 1.76 0.35
CA GLY A 8 11.22 2.55 0.33
C GLY A 8 11.29 3.63 -0.74
N ASP A 9 10.35 3.65 -1.67
CA ASP A 9 10.36 4.64 -2.75
C ASP A 9 9.35 5.74 -2.46
N VAL A 10 9.78 6.98 -2.58
CA VAL A 10 8.90 8.13 -2.37
C VAL A 10 7.98 8.28 -3.57
N LYS A 11 6.69 8.41 -3.31
CA LYS A 11 5.66 8.56 -4.33
C LYS A 11 4.73 9.69 -3.98
N GLN A 12 4.35 10.47 -4.98
CA GLN A 12 3.23 11.40 -4.85
C GLN A 12 2.08 10.84 -5.65
N THR A 13 0.88 10.97 -5.13
CA THR A 13 -0.28 10.36 -5.77
C THR A 13 -1.50 11.24 -5.68
N LEU A 14 -2.35 11.17 -6.70
CA LEU A 14 -3.65 11.81 -6.69
C LEU A 14 -4.71 10.94 -6.05
N HIS A 15 -4.41 9.68 -5.82
CA HIS A 15 -5.35 8.78 -5.18
C HIS A 15 -5.55 9.17 -3.72
N GLN A 16 -6.73 8.93 -3.21
CA GLN A 16 -7.06 9.29 -1.84
C GLN A 16 -7.00 8.11 -0.90
N ASN A 17 -7.16 6.89 -1.41
CA ASN A 17 -7.10 5.75 -0.52
C ASN A 17 -6.02 4.76 -0.97
N LEU A 18 -5.64 3.92 -0.02
CA LEU A 18 -4.53 2.99 -0.20
C LEU A 18 -4.81 1.97 -1.28
N LEU A 19 -6.03 1.44 -1.33
CA LEU A 19 -6.36 0.42 -2.32
C LEU A 19 -6.19 0.95 -3.74
N GLN A 20 -6.63 2.18 -3.98
CA GLN A 20 -6.49 2.77 -5.31
C GLN A 20 -5.02 2.91 -5.71
N LEU A 21 -4.19 3.36 -4.77
CA LEU A 21 -2.77 3.48 -5.05
C LEU A 21 -2.14 2.12 -5.35
N LEU A 22 -2.45 1.12 -4.56
CA LEU A 22 -1.86 -0.20 -4.76
C LEU A 22 -2.31 -0.83 -6.07
N ASN A 23 -3.58 -0.63 -6.45
CA ASN A 23 -4.06 -1.12 -7.75
C ASN A 23 -3.31 -0.46 -8.89
N GLU A 24 -3.11 0.84 -8.82
CA GLU A 24 -2.35 1.55 -9.87
C GLU A 24 -0.93 1.02 -9.97
N MET A 25 -0.32 0.70 -8.84
CA MET A 25 1.06 0.22 -8.81
C MET A 25 1.19 -1.27 -9.13
N GLY A 26 0.07 -1.95 -9.35
CA GLY A 26 0.10 -3.38 -9.64
C GLY A 26 0.44 -4.25 -8.44
N GLN A 27 0.21 -3.75 -7.24
CA GLN A 27 0.61 -4.45 -6.03
C GLN A 27 -0.47 -5.32 -5.43
N THR A 28 -1.62 -5.43 -6.08
CA THR A 28 -2.73 -6.20 -5.53
C THR A 28 -2.88 -7.57 -6.19
N GLN A 29 -1.86 -8.02 -6.88
CA GLN A 29 -1.88 -9.31 -7.55
C GLN A 29 -1.50 -10.43 -6.58
N GLY A 30 -2.26 -11.51 -6.61
CA GLY A 30 -1.94 -12.67 -5.82
C GLY A 30 -2.04 -12.43 -4.31
N ARG A 31 -1.18 -13.10 -3.58
CA ARG A 31 -1.16 -12.98 -2.12
C ARG A 31 -0.22 -11.86 -1.72
N PHE A 32 -0.72 -10.98 -0.88
CA PHE A 32 0.10 -9.89 -0.39
C PHE A 32 -0.38 -9.45 0.98
N ALA A 33 0.50 -8.80 1.71
CA ALA A 33 0.20 -8.19 2.99
C ALA A 33 0.68 -6.75 2.96
N VAL A 34 -0.03 -5.87 3.64
CA VAL A 34 0.27 -4.44 3.63
C VAL A 34 0.48 -3.97 5.06
N GLU A 35 1.54 -3.20 5.27
CA GLU A 35 1.82 -2.55 6.54
C GLU A 35 1.89 -1.05 6.34
N ILE A 36 1.38 -0.31 7.32
CA ILE A 36 1.50 1.14 7.33
C ILE A 36 2.19 1.51 8.64
N ASN A 37 3.34 2.17 8.52
CA ASN A 37 4.13 2.58 9.68
C ASN A 37 4.39 1.40 10.64
N GLY A 38 4.59 0.23 10.06
CA GLY A 38 4.87 -0.97 10.83
C GLY A 38 3.66 -1.74 11.32
N GLU A 39 2.47 -1.28 11.00
CA GLU A 39 1.23 -1.93 11.46
C GLU A 39 0.56 -2.65 10.31
N LEU A 40 0.26 -3.92 10.52
CA LEU A 40 -0.40 -4.73 9.50
C LEU A 40 -1.84 -4.26 9.28
N ILE A 41 -2.20 -4.08 8.01
CA ILE A 41 -3.52 -3.61 7.64
C ILE A 41 -4.26 -4.75 6.94
N PRO A 42 -5.41 -5.19 7.46
CA PRO A 42 -6.17 -6.22 6.79
C PRO A 42 -6.61 -5.80 5.39
N LYS A 43 -6.66 -6.74 4.47
CA LYS A 43 -7.05 -6.43 3.09
C LYS A 43 -8.44 -5.80 3.02
N SER A 44 -9.34 -6.22 3.89
CA SER A 44 -10.69 -5.68 3.90
C SER A 44 -10.74 -4.20 4.29
N GLN A 45 -9.65 -3.67 4.83
CA GLN A 45 -9.60 -2.28 5.26
C GLN A 45 -8.84 -1.38 4.30
N LEU A 46 -8.24 -1.93 3.26
CA LEU A 46 -7.40 -1.12 2.36
C LEU A 46 -8.16 0.04 1.72
N ALA A 47 -9.40 -0.19 1.35
CA ALA A 47 -10.21 0.86 0.73
C ALA A 47 -10.61 1.96 1.72
N ASN A 48 -10.48 1.68 3.01
CA ASN A 48 -10.86 2.62 4.06
C ASN A 48 -9.67 3.42 4.59
N VAL A 49 -8.46 3.14 4.11
CA VAL A 49 -7.27 3.85 4.56
C VAL A 49 -7.07 5.08 3.70
N THR A 50 -7.13 6.25 4.31
CA THR A 50 -6.89 7.51 3.63
C THR A 50 -5.41 7.79 3.59
N LEU A 51 -4.88 8.09 2.42
CA LEU A 51 -3.47 8.40 2.26
C LEU A 51 -3.15 9.75 2.87
N GLN A 52 -2.04 9.82 3.60
CA GLN A 52 -1.59 11.05 4.25
C GLN A 52 -0.10 11.23 4.02
N ASP A 53 0.32 12.49 4.02
CA ASP A 53 1.74 12.81 3.86
C ASP A 53 2.56 12.12 4.93
N GLY A 54 3.69 11.56 4.50
CA GLY A 54 4.62 10.93 5.43
C GLY A 54 4.29 9.49 5.77
N MET A 55 3.22 8.96 5.20
CA MET A 55 2.84 7.57 5.45
C MET A 55 3.87 6.63 4.84
N SER A 56 4.30 5.63 5.60
CA SER A 56 5.23 4.61 5.12
C SER A 56 4.46 3.33 4.89
N ILE A 57 4.45 2.88 3.65
CA ILE A 57 3.67 1.73 3.21
C ILE A 57 4.62 0.64 2.76
N GLU A 58 4.42 -0.56 3.25
CA GLU A 58 5.17 -1.72 2.79
C GLU A 58 4.21 -2.78 2.30
N VAL A 59 4.50 -3.34 1.13
CA VAL A 59 3.73 -4.43 0.57
C VAL A 59 4.65 -5.62 0.43
N VAL A 60 4.28 -6.72 1.06
CA VAL A 60 5.02 -7.96 0.98
C VAL A 60 4.19 -8.94 0.17
N GLN A 61 4.74 -9.44 -0.91
CA GLN A 61 4.04 -10.41 -1.74
C GLN A 61 4.60 -11.78 -1.50
N ALA A 62 3.71 -12.75 -1.35
CA ALA A 62 4.12 -14.12 -1.22
C ALA A 62 4.59 -14.62 -2.58
N VAL A 63 5.83 -15.08 -2.62
CA VAL A 63 6.40 -15.65 -3.83
C VAL A 63 6.65 -17.12 -3.60
N GLY A 64 6.77 -17.79 -4.67
CA GLY A 64 7.06 -19.18 -4.58
C GLY A 64 5.82 -19.99 -4.67
N GLY A 65 6.04 -21.16 -4.87
CA GLY A 65 5.02 -22.03 -5.22
C GLY A 65 4.35 -22.59 -4.04
N GLY A 66 4.03 -21.76 -3.44
CA GLY A 66 3.37 -22.35 -2.38
C GLY A 66 2.25 -23.06 -2.62
#